data_a0573e9e7be44f24b8c2bba27111c381
#
_entry.id   a0573e9e7be44f24b8c2bba27111c381
#
_cell.length_a   1.000
_cell.length_b   1.000
_cell.length_c   1.000
_cell.angle_alpha   90.00
_cell.angle_beta   90.00
_cell.angle_gamma   90.00
#
_symmetry.space_group_name_H-M   'P 1'
#
loop_
_entity.id
_entity.type
_entity.pdbx_description
1 polymer ?
#
loop_
_entity_poly.entity_id
_entity_poly.type
_entity_poly.pdbx_seq_one_letter_code
_entity_poly.pdbx_strand_id
1 'polypeptide(L)'
;GEARSTFWRNRIGFCILHPMEYASTECKIEHVDGTIEQTTFPKFIAPQLIINDKPSPVEPFSNMRALVYQVKPNLLAEVRFEGENFEMEDQRNWTDASFKTYGTPLRKPSPVEVKAGTKISQNFSLTLKNQDHELKSFKANNDLTFLINEKAIRKLPKIGLDEASHDYPLNEKELERLKVLNLSHQRINLNLYDPNYEAKFDQSSK
;
A
#
# COMPACT_ATOMS: atom_id res chain seq x y z
N GLY A 1 9.98 -1.58 -13.70
CA GLY A 1 10.81 -2.81 -13.68
C GLY A 1 10.67 -3.64 -14.94
N GLU A 2 11.55 -4.59 -15.12
CA GLU A 2 11.55 -5.55 -16.23
C GLU A 2 11.64 -6.97 -15.67
N ALA A 3 10.77 -7.86 -16.14
CA ALA A 3 10.75 -9.27 -15.76
C ALA A 3 11.98 -9.99 -16.31
N ARG A 4 12.85 -10.53 -15.47
CA ARG A 4 14.04 -11.27 -15.87
C ARG A 4 13.73 -12.72 -16.29
N SER A 5 12.61 -13.28 -15.80
CA SER A 5 12.11 -14.60 -16.11
C SER A 5 10.60 -14.58 -16.17
N THR A 6 9.99 -15.60 -16.77
CA THR A 6 8.53 -15.78 -16.75
C THR A 6 8.08 -16.20 -15.35
N PHE A 7 7.04 -15.56 -14.82
CA PHE A 7 6.46 -15.87 -13.51
C PHE A 7 4.97 -15.50 -13.45
N TRP A 8 4.28 -16.02 -12.47
CA TRP A 8 2.90 -15.66 -12.18
C TRP A 8 2.85 -14.50 -11.18
N ARG A 9 2.02 -13.53 -11.48
CA ARG A 9 1.84 -12.31 -10.66
C ARG A 9 0.39 -12.14 -10.27
N ASN A 10 0.12 -11.88 -8.99
CA ASN A 10 -1.18 -11.42 -8.55
C ASN A 10 -1.36 -9.93 -8.88
N ARG A 11 -0.84 -9.07 -8.02
CA ARG A 11 -0.92 -7.60 -8.17
C ARG A 11 0.40 -6.99 -7.75
N ILE A 12 0.82 -5.96 -8.49
CA ILE A 12 1.96 -5.10 -8.12
C ILE A 12 1.56 -3.68 -8.44
N GLY A 13 1.75 -2.77 -7.49
CA GLY A 13 1.49 -1.36 -7.70
C GLY A 13 1.69 -0.53 -6.46
N PHE A 14 1.53 0.76 -6.62
CA PHE A 14 1.53 1.68 -5.50
C PHE A 14 0.23 1.58 -4.71
N CYS A 15 0.34 1.84 -3.42
CA CYS A 15 -0.76 2.00 -2.50
C CYS A 15 -0.58 3.33 -1.77
N ILE A 16 -1.62 4.16 -1.77
CA ILE A 16 -1.64 5.47 -1.10
C ILE A 16 -2.79 5.47 -0.13
N LEU A 17 -2.50 5.79 1.13
CA LEU A 17 -3.51 5.88 2.18
C LEU A 17 -3.94 7.34 2.36
N HIS A 18 -5.25 7.55 2.40
CA HIS A 18 -5.85 8.84 2.71
C HIS A 18 -6.54 8.74 4.06
N PRO A 19 -6.30 9.69 4.98
CA PRO A 19 -6.86 9.69 6.32
C PRO A 19 -8.39 9.60 6.35
N MET A 20 -8.94 8.92 7.35
CA MET A 20 -10.39 8.75 7.53
C MET A 20 -11.13 10.07 7.75
N GLU A 21 -10.44 11.09 8.20
CA GLU A 21 -10.97 12.45 8.45
C GLU A 21 -11.52 13.11 7.18
N TYR A 22 -11.15 12.61 6.00
CA TYR A 22 -11.70 13.09 4.72
C TYR A 22 -13.10 12.56 4.42
N ALA A 23 -13.66 11.65 5.22
CA ALA A 23 -15.04 11.19 5.05
C ALA A 23 -16.02 12.37 4.95
N SER A 24 -16.88 12.36 3.92
CA SER A 24 -17.83 13.42 3.58
C SER A 24 -17.21 14.74 3.08
N THR A 25 -15.90 14.82 2.90
CA THR A 25 -15.29 16.01 2.28
C THR A 25 -15.36 15.93 0.77
N GLU A 26 -15.42 17.10 0.13
CA GLU A 26 -15.45 17.19 -1.33
C GLU A 26 -14.13 16.73 -1.94
N CYS A 27 -14.23 16.04 -3.07
CA CYS A 27 -13.11 15.66 -3.89
C CYS A 27 -13.47 15.72 -5.37
N LYS A 28 -12.43 15.80 -6.19
CA LYS A 28 -12.53 15.78 -7.65
C LYS A 28 -11.68 14.63 -8.18
N ILE A 29 -12.28 13.82 -9.03
CA ILE A 29 -11.65 12.67 -9.67
C ILE A 29 -11.49 12.96 -11.15
N GLU A 30 -10.30 12.78 -11.68
CA GLU A 30 -10.05 12.67 -13.12
C GLU A 30 -9.94 11.19 -13.46
N HIS A 31 -10.80 10.72 -14.35
CA HIS A 31 -10.78 9.34 -14.83
C HIS A 31 -9.80 9.15 -15.99
N VAL A 32 -9.47 7.89 -16.30
CA VAL A 32 -8.51 7.55 -17.37
C VAL A 32 -9.00 7.97 -18.77
N ASP A 33 -10.30 8.14 -18.98
CA ASP A 33 -10.92 8.63 -20.22
C ASP A 33 -10.95 10.18 -20.31
N GLY A 34 -10.45 10.87 -19.28
CA GLY A 34 -10.41 12.33 -19.18
C GLY A 34 -11.68 12.96 -18.60
N THR A 35 -12.69 12.16 -18.26
CA THR A 35 -13.88 12.70 -17.59
C THR A 35 -13.54 13.16 -16.18
N ILE A 36 -14.26 14.18 -15.71
CA ILE A 36 -14.10 14.78 -14.39
C ILE A 36 -15.36 14.52 -13.58
N GLU A 37 -15.20 13.89 -12.44
CA GLU A 37 -16.24 13.69 -11.44
C GLU A 37 -15.98 14.59 -10.24
N GLN A 38 -16.99 15.38 -9.83
CA GLN A 38 -16.99 16.11 -8.55
C GLN A 38 -17.90 15.36 -7.59
N THR A 39 -17.37 14.93 -6.48
CA THR A 39 -18.06 14.07 -5.53
C THR A 39 -17.53 14.29 -4.10
N THR A 40 -17.86 13.39 -3.20
CA THR A 40 -17.36 13.41 -1.82
C THR A 40 -16.77 12.05 -1.47
N PHE A 41 -15.77 12.05 -0.58
CA PHE A 41 -15.39 10.79 0.07
C PHE A 41 -16.60 10.19 0.78
N PRO A 42 -16.81 8.85 0.73
CA PRO A 42 -17.96 8.21 1.32
C PRO A 42 -18.11 8.52 2.81
N LYS A 43 -19.33 8.88 3.23
CA LYS A 43 -19.65 9.04 4.66
C LYS A 43 -19.65 7.69 5.37
N PHE A 44 -20.31 6.70 4.77
CA PHE A 44 -20.46 5.35 5.31
C PHE A 44 -19.67 4.35 4.48
N ILE A 45 -19.17 3.31 5.15
CA ILE A 45 -18.53 2.18 4.48
C ILE A 45 -19.61 1.42 3.71
N ALA A 46 -19.42 1.25 2.41
CA ALA A 46 -20.34 0.48 1.59
C ALA A 46 -20.29 -1.01 1.98
N PRO A 47 -21.44 -1.72 1.98
CA PRO A 47 -21.45 -3.14 2.19
C PRO A 47 -20.75 -3.85 1.04
N GLN A 48 -20.05 -4.95 1.35
CA GLN A 48 -19.54 -5.82 0.30
C GLN A 48 -20.73 -6.50 -0.40
N LEU A 49 -20.74 -6.42 -1.73
CA LEU A 49 -21.72 -7.12 -2.55
C LEU A 49 -21.23 -8.55 -2.82
N ILE A 50 -22.17 -9.49 -2.80
CA ILE A 50 -21.94 -10.87 -3.24
C ILE A 50 -22.44 -10.97 -4.68
N ILE A 51 -21.49 -11.20 -5.62
CA ILE A 51 -21.81 -11.38 -7.04
C ILE A 51 -21.32 -12.79 -7.43
N ASN A 52 -22.20 -13.62 -7.95
CA ASN A 52 -21.90 -15.01 -8.32
C ASN A 52 -21.22 -15.79 -7.18
N ASP A 53 -21.78 -15.72 -5.97
CA ASP A 53 -21.30 -16.37 -4.73
C ASP A 53 -19.89 -15.94 -4.29
N LYS A 54 -19.38 -14.84 -4.81
CA LYS A 54 -18.09 -14.27 -4.41
C LYS A 54 -18.26 -12.85 -3.87
N PRO A 55 -17.58 -12.49 -2.77
CA PRO A 55 -17.53 -11.11 -2.33
C PRO A 55 -16.95 -10.24 -3.45
N SER A 56 -17.70 -9.22 -3.85
CA SER A 56 -17.19 -8.19 -4.75
C SER A 56 -16.93 -6.93 -3.95
N PRO A 57 -15.70 -6.41 -3.94
CA PRO A 57 -15.43 -5.13 -3.29
C PRO A 57 -16.22 -4.03 -4.00
N VAL A 58 -16.85 -3.18 -3.22
CA VAL A 58 -17.46 -1.94 -3.72
C VAL A 58 -16.41 -0.87 -3.57
N GLU A 59 -15.76 -0.55 -4.67
CA GLU A 59 -14.83 0.56 -4.71
C GLU A 59 -15.60 1.89 -4.76
N PRO A 60 -15.31 2.84 -3.87
CA PRO A 60 -15.88 4.19 -3.93
C PRO A 60 -15.53 4.90 -5.23
N PHE A 61 -14.30 4.76 -5.69
CA PHE A 61 -13.78 5.40 -6.90
C PHE A 61 -12.99 4.40 -7.73
N SER A 62 -13.19 4.45 -9.05
CA SER A 62 -12.53 3.54 -10.00
C SER A 62 -11.98 4.27 -11.22
N ASN A 63 -11.11 3.60 -11.98
CA ASN A 63 -10.50 4.13 -13.20
C ASN A 63 -9.89 5.52 -13.03
N MET A 64 -9.22 5.75 -11.90
CA MET A 64 -8.68 7.05 -11.55
C MET A 64 -7.36 7.33 -12.26
N ARG A 65 -7.21 8.55 -12.75
CA ARG A 65 -5.96 9.16 -13.20
C ARG A 65 -5.47 10.20 -12.20
N ALA A 66 -6.38 10.91 -11.53
CA ALA A 66 -6.03 11.82 -10.45
C ALA A 66 -7.16 11.92 -9.43
N LEU A 67 -6.76 12.26 -8.21
CA LEU A 67 -7.64 12.59 -7.10
C LEU A 67 -7.19 13.91 -6.50
N VAL A 68 -8.14 14.87 -6.39
CA VAL A 68 -7.87 16.20 -5.80
C VAL A 68 -8.81 16.42 -4.64
N TYR A 69 -8.29 16.80 -3.50
CA TYR A 69 -9.07 17.10 -2.29
C TYR A 69 -8.37 18.14 -1.42
N GLN A 70 -9.13 18.77 -0.56
CA GLN A 70 -8.63 19.80 0.35
C GLN A 70 -7.98 19.15 1.58
N VAL A 71 -6.71 19.49 1.84
CA VAL A 71 -5.96 18.98 3.01
C VAL A 71 -5.92 19.99 4.16
N LYS A 72 -6.06 21.28 3.83
CA LYS A 72 -6.20 22.41 4.78
C LYS A 72 -7.00 23.52 4.11
N PRO A 73 -7.51 24.51 4.84
CA PRO A 73 -8.10 25.70 4.21
C PRO A 73 -7.15 26.25 3.14
N ASN A 74 -7.68 26.47 1.93
CA ASN A 74 -6.97 27.00 0.76
C ASN A 74 -5.79 26.16 0.24
N LEU A 75 -5.64 24.91 0.71
CA LEU A 75 -4.60 23.99 0.27
C LEU A 75 -5.20 22.70 -0.25
N LEU A 76 -5.02 22.45 -1.54
CA LEU A 76 -5.43 21.23 -2.22
C LEU A 76 -4.23 20.28 -2.38
N ALA A 77 -4.48 18.99 -2.17
CA ALA A 77 -3.59 17.94 -2.62
C ALA A 77 -4.13 17.38 -3.96
N GLU A 78 -3.26 17.29 -4.96
CA GLU A 78 -3.51 16.55 -6.18
C GLU A 78 -2.58 15.34 -6.22
N VAL A 79 -3.17 14.15 -6.26
CA VAL A 79 -2.45 12.89 -6.47
C VAL A 79 -2.75 12.41 -7.88
N ARG A 80 -1.72 12.26 -8.71
CA ARG A 80 -1.85 11.74 -10.08
C ARG A 80 -1.18 10.38 -10.21
N PHE A 81 -1.77 9.54 -11.05
CA PHE A 81 -1.38 8.15 -11.25
C PHE A 81 -1.11 7.87 -12.73
N GLU A 82 -0.07 7.07 -13.02
CA GLU A 82 0.31 6.70 -14.38
C GLU A 82 0.73 5.22 -14.45
N GLY A 83 0.57 4.65 -15.64
CA GLY A 83 1.07 3.31 -15.98
C GLY A 83 0.18 2.15 -15.59
N GLU A 84 -0.91 2.40 -14.88
CA GLU A 84 -1.96 1.44 -14.51
C GLU A 84 -3.27 2.19 -14.25
N ASN A 85 -4.39 1.47 -14.21
CA ASN A 85 -5.62 2.00 -13.64
C ASN A 85 -5.56 1.91 -12.13
N PHE A 86 -6.10 2.91 -11.46
CA PHE A 86 -6.17 2.96 -10.00
C PHE A 86 -7.62 2.99 -9.54
N GLU A 87 -7.87 2.40 -8.40
CA GLU A 87 -9.16 2.40 -7.72
C GLU A 87 -8.97 2.62 -6.23
N MET A 88 -10.05 2.97 -5.54
CA MET A 88 -10.02 3.19 -4.09
C MET A 88 -10.79 2.08 -3.39
N GLU A 89 -10.25 1.62 -2.27
CA GLU A 89 -10.91 0.75 -1.30
C GLU A 89 -11.16 1.52 -0.01
N ASP A 90 -12.35 1.37 0.55
CA ASP A 90 -12.69 1.94 1.85
C ASP A 90 -12.32 0.93 2.96
N GLN A 91 -11.19 1.18 3.60
CA GLN A 91 -10.63 0.32 4.65
C GLN A 91 -10.83 0.86 6.07
N ARG A 92 -11.76 1.79 6.27
CA ARG A 92 -11.97 2.40 7.60
C ARG A 92 -12.41 1.42 8.69
N ASN A 93 -12.88 0.23 8.32
CA ASN A 93 -13.18 -0.87 9.24
C ASN A 93 -11.97 -1.78 9.51
N TRP A 94 -10.82 -1.50 8.93
CA TRP A 94 -9.57 -2.20 9.17
C TRP A 94 -8.69 -1.43 10.17
N THR A 95 -7.58 -2.02 10.58
CA THR A 95 -6.69 -1.45 11.59
C THR A 95 -6.07 -0.10 11.24
N ASP A 96 -5.91 0.19 9.95
CA ASP A 96 -5.35 1.46 9.43
C ASP A 96 -6.41 2.56 9.27
N ALA A 97 -7.70 2.20 9.31
CA ALA A 97 -8.83 3.12 9.27
C ALA A 97 -8.70 4.21 8.19
N SER A 98 -8.36 3.83 6.96
CA SER A 98 -8.05 4.72 5.85
C SER A 98 -8.92 4.48 4.62
N PHE A 99 -8.90 5.43 3.69
CA PHE A 99 -9.22 5.18 2.30
C PHE A 99 -7.92 4.82 1.57
N LYS A 100 -7.90 3.74 0.82
CA LYS A 100 -6.71 3.25 0.13
C LYS A 100 -6.88 3.30 -1.37
N THR A 101 -6.11 4.17 -2.04
CA THR A 101 -5.97 4.14 -3.50
C THR A 101 -4.85 3.20 -3.89
N TYR A 102 -5.08 2.30 -4.83
CA TYR A 102 -4.11 1.30 -5.27
C TYR A 102 -4.26 0.93 -6.76
N GLY A 103 -3.20 0.41 -7.36
CA GLY A 103 -3.13 -0.36 -8.61
C GLY A 103 -2.52 -1.72 -8.28
N THR A 104 -2.82 -2.80 -8.92
CA THR A 104 -3.74 -3.10 -10.03
C THR A 104 -5.16 -3.29 -9.52
N PRO A 105 -6.20 -2.85 -10.25
CA PRO A 105 -7.60 -3.01 -9.86
C PRO A 105 -7.99 -4.46 -9.57
N LEU A 106 -8.84 -4.68 -8.55
CA LEU A 106 -9.32 -6.02 -8.20
C LEU A 106 -10.13 -6.70 -9.31
N ARG A 107 -10.75 -5.89 -10.19
CA ARG A 107 -11.54 -6.40 -11.33
C ARG A 107 -10.68 -7.01 -12.44
N LYS A 108 -9.39 -6.68 -12.52
CA LYS A 108 -8.48 -7.26 -13.51
C LYS A 108 -8.17 -8.73 -13.18
N PRO A 109 -8.03 -9.60 -14.20
CA PRO A 109 -7.66 -10.99 -13.98
C PRO A 109 -6.43 -11.16 -13.11
N SER A 110 -6.46 -12.14 -12.21
CA SER A 110 -5.37 -12.44 -11.27
C SER A 110 -5.47 -13.90 -10.83
N PRO A 111 -4.37 -14.66 -10.78
CA PRO A 111 -3.02 -14.28 -11.22
C PRO A 111 -2.87 -14.21 -12.75
N VAL A 112 -1.88 -13.46 -13.22
CA VAL A 112 -1.52 -13.39 -14.64
C VAL A 112 -0.08 -13.84 -14.89
N GLU A 113 0.16 -14.49 -16.01
CA GLU A 113 1.50 -14.83 -16.45
C GLU A 113 2.22 -13.56 -16.94
N VAL A 114 3.37 -13.28 -16.38
CA VAL A 114 4.27 -12.20 -16.82
C VAL A 114 5.46 -12.85 -17.50
N LYS A 115 5.59 -12.65 -18.82
CA LYS A 115 6.70 -13.21 -19.61
C LYS A 115 8.00 -12.47 -19.35
N ALA A 116 9.11 -13.18 -19.47
CA ALA A 116 10.43 -12.55 -19.46
C ALA A 116 10.50 -11.40 -20.48
N GLY A 117 11.14 -10.30 -20.12
CA GLY A 117 11.21 -9.07 -20.93
C GLY A 117 10.01 -8.13 -20.78
N THR A 118 8.93 -8.53 -20.10
CA THR A 118 7.79 -7.64 -19.85
C THR A 118 8.23 -6.47 -18.98
N LYS A 119 7.96 -5.25 -19.46
CA LYS A 119 8.23 -4.01 -18.72
C LYS A 119 6.96 -3.51 -18.06
N ILE A 120 7.06 -3.19 -16.78
CA ILE A 120 5.99 -2.59 -15.96
C ILE A 120 6.53 -1.31 -15.36
N SER A 121 5.82 -0.21 -15.60
CA SER A 121 6.14 1.09 -15.01
C SER A 121 4.86 1.71 -14.47
N GLN A 122 4.92 2.16 -13.23
CA GLN A 122 3.86 2.91 -12.58
C GLN A 122 4.49 4.09 -11.87
N ASN A 123 3.84 5.23 -11.93
CA ASN A 123 4.24 6.44 -11.23
C ASN A 123 3.05 7.02 -10.48
N PHE A 124 3.35 7.72 -9.40
CA PHE A 124 2.44 8.67 -8.80
C PHE A 124 3.17 9.97 -8.50
N SER A 125 2.45 11.07 -8.53
CA SER A 125 2.95 12.36 -8.07
C SER A 125 1.96 12.99 -7.11
N LEU A 126 2.47 13.66 -6.09
CA LEU A 126 1.70 14.45 -5.13
C LEU A 126 2.09 15.91 -5.30
N THR A 127 1.12 16.75 -5.61
CA THR A 127 1.30 18.19 -5.75
C THR A 127 0.37 18.91 -4.77
N LEU A 128 0.92 19.83 -4.00
CA LEU A 128 0.14 20.74 -3.18
C LEU A 128 -0.14 22.03 -3.97
N LYS A 129 -1.39 22.41 -4.06
CA LYS A 129 -1.85 23.64 -4.76
C LYS A 129 -2.48 24.59 -3.74
N ASN A 130 -1.89 25.76 -3.58
CA ASN A 130 -2.51 26.82 -2.78
C ASN A 130 -3.49 27.60 -3.67
N GLN A 131 -4.70 27.83 -3.21
CA GLN A 131 -5.73 28.57 -3.95
C GLN A 131 -5.49 30.10 -3.93
N ASP A 132 -4.76 30.62 -2.94
CA ASP A 132 -4.57 32.05 -2.75
C ASP A 132 -3.25 32.61 -3.28
N HIS A 133 -2.24 31.77 -3.47
CA HIS A 133 -0.92 32.17 -3.94
C HIS A 133 -0.26 31.07 -4.80
N GLU A 134 0.42 31.48 -5.88
CA GLU A 134 1.42 30.62 -6.49
C GLU A 134 2.41 30.18 -5.39
N LEU A 135 2.42 28.89 -5.10
CA LEU A 135 3.47 28.34 -4.23
C LEU A 135 4.78 28.68 -4.93
N LYS A 136 5.57 29.59 -4.32
CA LYS A 136 6.95 29.78 -4.75
C LYS A 136 7.56 28.39 -4.81
N SER A 137 7.93 27.95 -6.01
CA SER A 137 8.59 26.69 -6.19
C SER A 137 9.84 26.72 -5.30
N PHE A 138 9.79 26.04 -4.17
CA PHE A 138 11.03 25.69 -3.52
C PHE A 138 11.77 24.84 -4.56
N LYS A 139 12.85 25.39 -5.11
CA LYS A 139 13.85 24.55 -5.75
C LYS A 139 14.27 23.59 -4.65
N ALA A 140 13.72 22.40 -4.66
CA ALA A 140 14.24 21.33 -3.83
C ALA A 140 15.71 21.22 -4.24
N ASN A 141 16.61 21.62 -3.36
CA ASN A 141 17.96 21.09 -3.45
C ASN A 141 17.78 19.58 -3.47
N ASN A 142 18.22 18.94 -4.54
CA ASN A 142 18.13 17.49 -4.69
C ASN A 142 18.95 16.71 -3.64
N ASP A 143 19.58 17.40 -2.70
CA ASP A 143 20.34 16.81 -1.62
C ASP A 143 19.45 16.63 -0.40
N LEU A 144 18.99 15.39 -0.22
CA LEU A 144 18.37 14.95 1.04
C LEU A 144 19.47 14.94 2.12
N THR A 145 19.50 15.98 2.95
CA THR A 145 20.42 16.05 4.08
C THR A 145 19.73 15.49 5.33
N PHE A 146 20.23 14.37 5.83
CA PHE A 146 19.83 13.82 7.13
C PHE A 146 20.74 14.38 8.21
N LEU A 147 20.17 15.15 9.14
CA LEU A 147 20.87 15.55 10.36
C LEU A 147 20.69 14.46 11.42
N ILE A 148 21.74 13.70 11.66
CA ILE A 148 21.77 12.71 12.74
C ILE A 148 22.19 13.45 14.01
N ASN A 149 21.29 13.50 15.00
CA ASN A 149 21.62 14.06 16.30
C ASN A 149 22.53 13.06 17.05
N GLU A 150 23.72 13.49 17.46
CA GLU A 150 24.68 12.63 18.17
C GLU A 150 24.16 12.16 19.54
N LYS A 151 23.19 12.85 20.11
CA LYS A 151 22.53 12.43 21.35
C LYS A 151 21.28 11.63 21.05
N ALA A 152 21.28 10.36 21.44
CA ALA A 152 20.10 9.51 21.39
C ALA A 152 18.96 10.16 22.19
N ILE A 153 17.87 10.55 21.52
CA ILE A 153 16.71 11.20 22.14
C ILE A 153 15.80 10.16 22.79
N ARG A 154 15.72 8.96 22.22
CA ARG A 154 14.88 7.85 22.71
C ARG A 154 15.51 6.51 22.35
N LYS A 155 15.20 5.50 23.16
CA LYS A 155 15.53 4.12 22.85
C LYS A 155 14.53 3.62 21.79
N LEU A 156 15.02 2.99 20.73
CA LEU A 156 14.15 2.33 19.74
C LEU A 156 13.31 1.26 20.43
N PRO A 157 12.04 1.09 20.03
CA PRO A 157 11.24 -0.02 20.51
C PRO A 157 11.88 -1.35 20.09
N LYS A 158 11.54 -2.40 20.82
CA LYS A 158 11.95 -3.74 20.43
C LYS A 158 11.26 -4.12 19.12
N ILE A 159 12.03 -4.65 18.17
CA ILE A 159 11.55 -5.05 16.85
C ILE A 159 11.57 -6.58 16.79
N GLY A 160 10.49 -7.16 16.30
CA GLY A 160 10.36 -8.58 16.01
C GLY A 160 9.79 -8.82 14.63
N LEU A 161 9.78 -10.06 14.19
CA LEU A 161 9.14 -10.50 12.96
C LEU A 161 8.11 -11.58 13.26
N ASP A 162 7.12 -11.68 12.41
CA ASP A 162 6.20 -12.81 12.35
C ASP A 162 6.85 -13.93 11.53
N GLU A 163 6.54 -15.17 11.86
CA GLU A 163 6.98 -16.33 11.09
C GLU A 163 6.38 -16.29 9.68
N ALA A 164 7.18 -16.65 8.68
CA ALA A 164 6.70 -16.77 7.31
C ALA A 164 5.64 -17.88 7.19
N SER A 165 4.66 -17.68 6.32
CA SER A 165 3.54 -18.60 6.11
C SER A 165 3.89 -19.84 5.26
N HIS A 166 5.16 -20.05 4.92
CA HIS A 166 5.60 -21.23 4.17
C HIS A 166 6.14 -22.33 5.10
N ASP A 167 6.00 -23.59 4.66
CA ASP A 167 6.34 -24.77 5.47
C ASP A 167 7.76 -25.32 5.22
N TYR A 168 8.61 -24.63 4.47
CA TYR A 168 9.99 -25.07 4.25
C TYR A 168 10.98 -24.35 5.18
N PRO A 169 12.03 -25.07 5.65
CA PRO A 169 13.02 -24.48 6.55
C PRO A 169 13.83 -23.39 5.85
N LEU A 170 14.26 -22.40 6.64
CA LEU A 170 15.12 -21.35 6.15
C LEU A 170 16.51 -21.92 5.77
N ASN A 171 17.05 -21.44 4.66
CA ASN A 171 18.41 -21.75 4.27
C ASN A 171 19.43 -20.91 5.06
N GLU A 172 20.72 -21.27 5.01
CA GLU A 172 21.79 -20.60 5.76
C GLU A 172 21.85 -19.08 5.48
N LYS A 173 21.67 -18.68 4.22
CA LYS A 173 21.71 -17.28 3.82
C LYS A 173 20.52 -16.47 4.38
N GLU A 174 19.37 -17.07 4.50
CA GLU A 174 18.20 -16.47 5.12
C GLU A 174 18.39 -16.31 6.62
N LEU A 175 18.93 -17.33 7.29
CA LEU A 175 19.29 -17.29 8.70
C LEU A 175 20.33 -16.20 9.00
N GLU A 176 21.37 -16.08 8.18
CA GLU A 176 22.37 -15.01 8.32
C GLU A 176 21.74 -13.61 8.21
N ARG A 177 20.83 -13.42 7.27
CA ARG A 177 20.11 -12.14 7.11
C ARG A 177 19.24 -11.81 8.33
N LEU A 178 18.55 -12.80 8.89
CA LEU A 178 17.74 -12.62 10.10
C LEU A 178 18.63 -12.25 11.31
N LYS A 179 19.79 -12.89 11.46
CA LYS A 179 20.74 -12.55 12.54
C LYS A 179 21.23 -11.11 12.46
N VAL A 180 21.48 -10.59 11.25
CA VAL A 180 21.90 -9.19 11.04
C VAL A 180 20.83 -8.19 11.49
N LEU A 181 19.56 -8.55 11.42
CA LEU A 181 18.46 -7.69 11.86
C LEU A 181 18.41 -7.47 13.38
N ASN A 182 19.13 -8.29 14.15
CA ASN A 182 19.20 -8.21 15.61
C ASN A 182 17.80 -8.11 16.27
N LEU A 183 16.92 -9.01 15.88
CA LEU A 183 15.54 -9.05 16.36
C LEU A 183 15.48 -9.38 17.84
N SER A 184 14.55 -8.81 18.56
CA SER A 184 14.36 -9.06 20.00
C SER A 184 13.37 -10.18 20.29
N HIS A 185 12.49 -10.50 19.34
CA HIS A 185 11.48 -11.55 19.47
C HIS A 185 10.98 -11.97 18.09
N GLN A 186 10.40 -13.15 18.03
CA GLN A 186 9.67 -13.68 16.88
C GLN A 186 8.29 -14.10 17.34
N ARG A 187 7.28 -13.84 16.52
CA ARG A 187 5.94 -14.37 16.69
C ARG A 187 5.78 -15.64 15.86
N ILE A 188 5.30 -16.70 16.50
CA ILE A 188 5.06 -18.01 15.89
C ILE A 188 3.56 -18.30 15.98
N ASN A 189 2.94 -18.70 14.88
CA ASN A 189 1.54 -19.15 14.85
C ASN A 189 1.50 -20.67 14.84
N LEU A 190 1.11 -21.27 15.97
CA LEU A 190 1.00 -22.72 16.13
C LEU A 190 -0.46 -23.15 16.01
N ASN A 191 -0.72 -24.09 15.11
CA ASN A 191 -1.98 -24.81 15.08
C ASN A 191 -1.89 -26.04 16.02
N LEU A 192 -2.43 -25.94 17.21
CA LEU A 192 -2.36 -27.02 18.22
C LEU A 192 -3.12 -28.31 17.83
N TYR A 193 -3.93 -28.26 16.78
CA TYR A 193 -4.56 -29.45 16.18
C TYR A 193 -3.67 -30.18 15.18
N ASP A 194 -2.55 -29.55 14.76
CA ASP A 194 -1.57 -30.20 13.91
C ASP A 194 -0.69 -31.13 14.77
N PRO A 195 -0.62 -32.43 14.50
CA PRO A 195 0.22 -33.35 15.28
C PRO A 195 1.71 -33.00 15.26
N ASN A 196 2.16 -32.18 14.33
CA ASN A 196 3.56 -31.74 14.18
C ASN A 196 3.84 -30.36 14.80
N TYR A 197 2.92 -29.78 15.59
CA TYR A 197 3.10 -28.42 16.12
C TYR A 197 4.35 -28.26 17.00
N GLU A 198 4.74 -29.30 17.75
CA GLU A 198 5.97 -29.28 18.57
C GLU A 198 7.23 -29.19 17.70
N ALA A 199 7.29 -29.99 16.64
CA ALA A 199 8.42 -29.95 15.70
C ALA A 199 8.53 -28.58 15.00
N LYS A 200 7.40 -27.97 14.66
CA LYS A 200 7.36 -26.60 14.11
C LYS A 200 7.87 -25.57 15.12
N PHE A 201 7.46 -25.68 16.37
CA PHE A 201 7.93 -24.81 17.45
C PHE A 201 9.44 -24.92 17.63
N ASP A 202 9.96 -26.16 17.71
CA ASP A 202 11.40 -26.42 17.87
C ASP A 202 12.23 -25.89 16.70
N GLN A 203 11.69 -25.96 15.48
CA GLN A 203 12.36 -25.40 14.30
C GLN A 203 12.42 -23.88 14.36
N SER A 204 11.36 -23.22 14.78
CA SER A 204 11.27 -21.76 14.85
C SER A 204 12.03 -21.16 16.04
N SER A 205 12.44 -21.97 17.01
CA SER A 205 13.18 -21.54 18.20
C SER A 205 14.72 -21.56 18.03
N LYS A 206 15.22 -22.09 16.93
CA LYS A 206 16.65 -22.18 16.59
C LYS A 206 17.13 -20.95 15.83
#